data_cafa2eac03d1bfb00a11d1dc874885e8
#
_entry.id   cafa2eac03d1bfb00a11d1dc874885e8
#
_cell.length_a   1.000
_cell.length_b   1.000
_cell.length_c   1.000
_cell.angle_alpha   90.00
_cell.angle_beta   90.00
_cell.angle_gamma   90.00
#
_symmetry.space_group_name_H-M   'P 1'
#
loop_
_entity.id
_entity.type
_entity.pdbx_description
1 polymer ?
#
loop_
_entity_poly.entity_id
_entity_poly.type
_entity_poly.pdbx_seq_one_letter_code
_entity_poly.pdbx_strand_id
1 'polypeptide(L)'
;MAEIRKLKNYVNGEWVESKTDQYEGVVNPATKEVLCQVPISTKEDIDYAAQTAAEAFKTWSKVAVPRRARILFNFQQLLSQHKEELAHLITIENGKNTKEALGEVGRGIENVEFAAGAPSLMMGDSLASIATDVEAANYRYPIGVVGGIAPFNFPMMVPCWMFPMAIALGNTFILKPSERTPLLTEKLVELFEKAGLPKGVFNVVYGAHDVVNGILEHPEIKAISFVGSKPVGEYVYKKGSENLKRVQSLTGAKNHTIVLNDANLEDTVTNIVGAAFGSAGERCMACAVVTVEEGIADEFMAKLQEKVADIKIGNGLDDGVFLGPVIREDNKKRTLSYIEKGLEEGARLVCDGRENVSDDGYFVGPTIFDNVTTEMTIWKDEIFAPVLSVIRVKNLKEAIEIANKSEFANGACLFTSNSNAIRYFRENIDAGMLGINLGVPAPMAFFPFSGWKSSFFGTLHANGKDSVDFYTRKKVVTARYPAPDFN
;
A
#
# COMPACT_ATOMS: atom_id res chain seq x y z
N MET A 1 -6.06 11.25 -35.78
CA MET A 1 -5.67 10.83 -34.45
C MET A 1 -6.47 9.57 -34.14
N ALA A 2 -5.84 8.50 -33.67
CA ALA A 2 -6.58 7.32 -33.22
C ALA A 2 -7.49 7.73 -32.04
N GLU A 3 -8.70 7.20 -32.00
CA GLU A 3 -9.62 7.44 -30.89
C GLU A 3 -9.01 6.90 -29.58
N ILE A 4 -8.92 7.75 -28.55
CA ILE A 4 -8.36 7.34 -27.26
C ILE A 4 -9.33 6.35 -26.61
N ARG A 5 -8.80 5.18 -26.24
CA ARG A 5 -9.58 4.09 -25.61
C ARG A 5 -10.20 4.56 -24.29
N LYS A 6 -11.51 4.34 -24.14
CA LYS A 6 -12.26 4.53 -22.89
C LYS A 6 -12.36 3.19 -22.15
N LEU A 7 -12.01 3.22 -20.85
CA LEU A 7 -12.14 2.07 -19.98
C LEU A 7 -13.59 1.91 -19.51
N LYS A 8 -13.93 0.68 -19.09
CA LYS A 8 -15.25 0.29 -18.60
C LYS A 8 -15.13 -0.25 -17.18
N ASN A 9 -16.20 -0.15 -16.39
CA ASN A 9 -16.31 -0.86 -15.14
C ASN A 9 -16.41 -2.37 -15.39
N TYR A 10 -15.93 -3.18 -14.45
CA TYR A 10 -16.09 -4.63 -14.50
C TYR A 10 -17.06 -5.07 -13.41
N VAL A 11 -18.25 -5.50 -13.82
CA VAL A 11 -19.32 -5.91 -12.91
C VAL A 11 -19.98 -7.17 -13.42
N ASN A 12 -20.20 -8.14 -12.54
CA ASN A 12 -20.85 -9.41 -12.84
C ASN A 12 -20.18 -10.24 -13.95
N GLY A 13 -18.84 -10.18 -14.03
CA GLY A 13 -18.11 -10.90 -15.07
C GLY A 13 -18.21 -10.28 -16.47
N GLU A 14 -18.50 -8.98 -16.56
CA GLU A 14 -18.65 -8.26 -17.82
C GLU A 14 -18.08 -6.84 -17.72
N TRP A 15 -17.49 -6.35 -18.82
CA TRP A 15 -17.06 -4.96 -18.94
C TRP A 15 -18.25 -4.10 -19.36
N VAL A 16 -18.73 -3.25 -18.45
CA VAL A 16 -19.93 -2.43 -18.60
C VAL A 16 -19.59 -0.95 -18.68
N GLU A 17 -20.28 -0.21 -19.54
CA GLU A 17 -20.20 1.24 -19.62
C GLU A 17 -20.65 1.85 -18.28
N SER A 18 -19.92 2.88 -17.81
CA SER A 18 -20.37 3.68 -16.68
C SER A 18 -21.57 4.55 -17.05
N LYS A 19 -22.34 4.93 -16.04
CA LYS A 19 -23.49 5.86 -16.19
C LYS A 19 -23.06 7.33 -16.35
N THR A 20 -21.75 7.60 -16.43
CA THR A 20 -21.19 8.93 -16.53
C THR A 20 -20.80 9.30 -17.97
N ASP A 21 -20.86 10.60 -18.29
CA ASP A 21 -20.24 11.18 -19.48
C ASP A 21 -18.86 11.81 -19.18
N GLN A 22 -18.42 11.77 -17.91
CA GLN A 22 -17.16 12.36 -17.47
C GLN A 22 -16.05 11.31 -17.48
N TYR A 23 -14.95 11.63 -18.14
CA TYR A 23 -13.76 10.80 -18.22
C TYR A 23 -12.52 11.61 -17.89
N GLU A 24 -11.55 10.98 -17.23
CA GLU A 24 -10.23 11.56 -16.96
C GLU A 24 -9.16 10.86 -17.79
N GLY A 25 -8.23 11.65 -18.36
CA GLY A 25 -7.10 11.10 -19.13
C GLY A 25 -6.05 10.46 -18.21
N VAL A 26 -5.64 9.25 -18.54
CA VAL A 26 -4.51 8.57 -17.93
C VAL A 26 -3.28 8.80 -18.79
N VAL A 27 -2.23 9.32 -18.19
CA VAL A 27 -1.00 9.66 -18.93
C VAL A 27 0.18 8.80 -18.50
N ASN A 28 1.06 8.51 -19.44
CA ASN A 28 2.39 8.01 -19.11
C ASN A 28 3.21 9.17 -18.50
N PRO A 29 3.61 9.10 -17.23
CA PRO A 29 4.27 10.22 -16.57
C PRO A 29 5.67 10.52 -17.13
N ALA A 30 6.29 9.60 -17.85
CA ALA A 30 7.60 9.77 -18.47
C ALA A 30 7.55 10.49 -19.83
N THR A 31 6.40 10.43 -20.54
CA THR A 31 6.26 10.97 -21.92
C THR A 31 5.11 11.96 -22.08
N LYS A 32 4.23 12.07 -21.06
CA LYS A 32 2.96 12.83 -21.10
C LYS A 32 1.96 12.32 -22.16
N GLU A 33 2.22 11.17 -22.77
CA GLU A 33 1.30 10.54 -23.71
C GLU A 33 0.03 10.06 -22.98
N VAL A 34 -1.15 10.30 -23.60
CA VAL A 34 -2.42 9.81 -23.07
C VAL A 34 -2.59 8.34 -23.43
N LEU A 35 -2.59 7.47 -22.44
CA LEU A 35 -2.71 6.00 -22.59
C LEU A 35 -4.15 5.54 -22.79
N CYS A 36 -5.07 6.13 -22.03
CA CYS A 36 -6.49 5.82 -22.06
C CYS A 36 -7.30 6.92 -21.34
N GLN A 37 -8.62 6.75 -21.30
CA GLN A 37 -9.54 7.55 -20.48
C GLN A 37 -10.27 6.63 -19.50
N VAL A 38 -10.33 7.03 -18.23
CA VAL A 38 -11.02 6.30 -17.16
C VAL A 38 -12.32 7.01 -16.80
N PRO A 39 -13.46 6.29 -16.63
CA PRO A 39 -14.73 6.92 -16.25
C PRO A 39 -14.70 7.43 -14.83
N ILE A 40 -15.28 8.61 -14.60
CA ILE A 40 -15.58 9.14 -13.26
C ILE A 40 -16.99 8.64 -12.91
N SER A 41 -17.06 7.37 -12.53
CA SER A 41 -18.32 6.66 -12.27
C SER A 41 -19.15 7.29 -11.16
N THR A 42 -20.44 7.00 -11.21
CA THR A 42 -21.46 7.60 -10.35
C THR A 42 -21.80 6.67 -9.17
N LYS A 43 -22.66 7.17 -8.28
CA LYS A 43 -23.24 6.35 -7.19
C LYS A 43 -24.06 5.17 -7.73
N GLU A 44 -24.73 5.31 -8.87
CA GLU A 44 -25.52 4.24 -9.50
C GLU A 44 -24.65 3.07 -9.95
N ASP A 45 -23.41 3.35 -10.42
CA ASP A 45 -22.46 2.30 -10.78
C ASP A 45 -22.05 1.47 -9.56
N ILE A 46 -21.87 2.13 -8.39
CA ILE A 46 -21.59 1.45 -7.12
C ILE A 46 -22.82 0.67 -6.64
N ASP A 47 -24.01 1.22 -6.72
CA ASP A 47 -25.23 0.53 -6.32
C ASP A 47 -25.40 -0.77 -7.11
N TYR A 48 -25.17 -0.74 -8.43
CA TYR A 48 -25.21 -1.93 -9.29
C TYR A 48 -24.14 -2.95 -8.88
N ALA A 49 -22.91 -2.53 -8.67
CA ALA A 49 -21.81 -3.43 -8.25
C ALA A 49 -22.06 -4.03 -6.86
N ALA A 50 -22.60 -3.27 -5.93
CA ALA A 50 -22.87 -3.73 -4.56
C ALA A 50 -24.04 -4.74 -4.52
N GLN A 51 -25.10 -4.51 -5.27
CA GLN A 51 -26.20 -5.47 -5.40
C GLN A 51 -25.73 -6.77 -6.05
N THR A 52 -24.94 -6.67 -7.13
CA THR A 52 -24.30 -7.83 -7.80
C THR A 52 -23.43 -8.63 -6.85
N ALA A 53 -22.57 -7.95 -6.10
CA ALA A 53 -21.68 -8.58 -5.11
C ALA A 53 -22.48 -9.25 -3.98
N ALA A 54 -23.57 -8.63 -3.51
CA ALA A 54 -24.44 -9.18 -2.48
C ALA A 54 -25.18 -10.45 -2.95
N GLU A 55 -25.63 -10.47 -4.21
CA GLU A 55 -26.23 -11.67 -4.79
C GLU A 55 -25.20 -12.80 -4.94
N ALA A 56 -24.02 -12.53 -5.48
CA ALA A 56 -22.94 -13.49 -5.60
C ALA A 56 -22.49 -14.06 -4.24
N PHE A 57 -22.51 -13.24 -3.19
CA PHE A 57 -22.17 -13.67 -1.82
C PHE A 57 -23.03 -14.82 -1.32
N LYS A 58 -24.33 -14.89 -1.69
CA LYS A 58 -25.26 -15.94 -1.24
C LYS A 58 -24.80 -17.35 -1.62
N THR A 59 -24.10 -17.47 -2.73
CA THR A 59 -23.55 -18.74 -3.24
C THR A 59 -22.07 -18.88 -2.88
N TRP A 60 -21.26 -17.83 -3.11
CA TRP A 60 -19.82 -17.86 -2.90
C TRP A 60 -19.44 -18.18 -1.45
N SER A 61 -20.11 -17.60 -0.46
CA SER A 61 -19.89 -17.85 0.96
C SER A 61 -20.06 -19.31 1.37
N LYS A 62 -20.78 -20.09 0.59
CA LYS A 62 -21.06 -21.53 0.82
C LYS A 62 -20.07 -22.45 0.08
N VAL A 63 -19.26 -21.91 -0.83
CA VAL A 63 -18.22 -22.70 -1.51
C VAL A 63 -17.19 -23.14 -0.50
N ALA A 64 -16.82 -24.42 -0.51
CA ALA A 64 -15.85 -24.98 0.40
C ALA A 64 -14.49 -24.23 0.31
N VAL A 65 -13.87 -23.95 1.47
CA VAL A 65 -12.61 -23.16 1.55
C VAL A 65 -11.52 -23.72 0.63
N PRO A 66 -11.26 -25.04 0.55
CA PRO A 66 -10.25 -25.58 -0.37
C PRO A 66 -10.55 -25.32 -1.86
N ARG A 67 -11.83 -25.21 -2.24
CA ARG A 67 -12.21 -24.88 -3.63
C ARG A 67 -11.92 -23.41 -3.94
N ARG A 68 -12.19 -22.51 -2.98
CA ARG A 68 -11.84 -21.09 -3.13
C ARG A 68 -10.32 -20.91 -3.23
N ALA A 69 -9.56 -21.58 -2.34
CA ALA A 69 -8.10 -21.57 -2.37
C ALA A 69 -7.52 -22.04 -3.72
N ARG A 70 -8.14 -23.03 -4.37
CA ARG A 70 -7.68 -23.53 -5.68
C ARG A 70 -7.72 -22.43 -6.76
N ILE A 71 -8.70 -21.57 -6.73
CA ILE A 71 -8.79 -20.43 -7.66
C ILE A 71 -7.64 -19.44 -7.41
N LEU A 72 -7.28 -19.21 -6.14
CA LEU A 72 -6.13 -18.35 -5.78
C LEU A 72 -4.79 -18.97 -6.22
N PHE A 73 -4.61 -20.29 -6.12
CA PHE A 73 -3.42 -20.97 -6.67
C PHE A 73 -3.33 -20.83 -8.20
N ASN A 74 -4.46 -21.00 -8.91
CA ASN A 74 -4.48 -20.78 -10.35
C ASN A 74 -4.15 -19.32 -10.70
N PHE A 75 -4.69 -18.36 -9.96
CA PHE A 75 -4.43 -16.93 -10.14
C PHE A 75 -2.95 -16.61 -9.90
N GLN A 76 -2.37 -17.12 -8.82
CA GLN A 76 -0.94 -16.98 -8.51
C GLN A 76 -0.05 -17.47 -9.67
N GLN A 77 -0.39 -18.65 -10.22
CA GLN A 77 0.34 -19.21 -11.35
C GLN A 77 0.25 -18.31 -12.60
N LEU A 78 -0.95 -17.80 -12.91
CA LEU A 78 -1.15 -16.89 -14.04
C LEU A 78 -0.40 -15.56 -13.84
N LEU A 79 -0.43 -14.98 -12.64
CA LEU A 79 0.36 -13.79 -12.33
C LEU A 79 1.85 -14.01 -12.53
N SER A 80 2.37 -15.19 -12.12
CA SER A 80 3.79 -15.54 -12.30
C SER A 80 4.16 -15.70 -13.78
N GLN A 81 3.25 -16.26 -14.60
CA GLN A 81 3.46 -16.41 -16.06
C GLN A 81 3.42 -15.07 -16.81
N HIS A 82 2.71 -14.06 -16.29
CA HIS A 82 2.55 -12.74 -16.90
C HIS A 82 3.36 -11.65 -16.18
N LYS A 83 4.40 -12.04 -15.42
CA LYS A 83 5.14 -11.13 -14.54
C LYS A 83 5.74 -9.93 -15.27
N GLU A 84 6.35 -10.15 -16.43
CA GLU A 84 6.99 -9.11 -17.25
C GLU A 84 5.94 -8.17 -17.87
N GLU A 85 4.81 -8.71 -18.33
CA GLU A 85 3.70 -7.92 -18.87
C GLU A 85 3.09 -7.01 -17.80
N LEU A 86 2.86 -7.55 -16.60
CA LEU A 86 2.36 -6.78 -15.46
C LEU A 86 3.34 -5.68 -15.05
N ALA A 87 4.64 -5.98 -15.00
CA ALA A 87 5.67 -4.99 -14.69
C ALA A 87 5.74 -3.88 -15.74
N HIS A 88 5.63 -4.23 -17.04
CA HIS A 88 5.57 -3.24 -18.12
C HIS A 88 4.39 -2.30 -17.96
N LEU A 89 3.18 -2.82 -17.67
CA LEU A 89 1.99 -2.00 -17.42
C LEU A 89 2.22 -1.04 -16.24
N ILE A 90 2.78 -1.53 -15.14
CA ILE A 90 3.13 -0.68 -13.98
C ILE A 90 4.09 0.45 -14.42
N THR A 91 5.14 0.12 -15.17
CA THR A 91 6.14 1.11 -15.58
C THR A 91 5.51 2.22 -16.44
N ILE A 92 4.66 1.88 -17.40
CA ILE A 92 4.09 2.88 -18.32
C ILE A 92 3.03 3.78 -17.68
N GLU A 93 2.25 3.29 -16.69
CA GLU A 93 1.20 4.08 -16.07
C GLU A 93 1.62 4.74 -14.74
N ASN A 94 2.63 4.18 -14.03
CA ASN A 94 3.12 4.72 -12.76
C ASN A 94 4.46 5.47 -12.89
N GLY A 95 5.30 5.09 -13.86
CA GLY A 95 6.61 5.71 -14.09
C GLY A 95 7.80 5.06 -13.37
N LYS A 96 7.59 4.13 -12.43
CA LYS A 96 8.71 3.44 -11.78
C LYS A 96 9.50 2.58 -12.77
N ASN A 97 10.79 2.36 -12.51
CA ASN A 97 11.61 1.55 -13.40
C ASN A 97 11.18 0.07 -13.39
N THR A 98 11.52 -0.65 -14.46
CA THR A 98 11.14 -2.06 -14.67
C THR A 98 11.56 -2.97 -13.53
N LYS A 99 12.74 -2.74 -12.91
CA LYS A 99 13.23 -3.56 -11.78
C LYS A 99 12.33 -3.41 -10.55
N GLU A 100 11.91 -2.19 -10.23
CA GLU A 100 10.99 -1.91 -9.13
C GLU A 100 9.58 -2.42 -9.42
N ALA A 101 9.12 -2.31 -10.67
CA ALA A 101 7.84 -2.85 -11.11
C ALA A 101 7.82 -4.39 -10.98
N LEU A 102 8.88 -5.10 -11.39
CA LEU A 102 9.04 -6.54 -11.17
C LEU A 102 9.04 -6.91 -9.68
N GLY A 103 9.68 -6.09 -8.85
CA GLY A 103 9.65 -6.25 -7.39
C GLY A 103 8.24 -6.12 -6.82
N GLU A 104 7.47 -5.14 -7.28
CA GLU A 104 6.07 -4.95 -6.89
C GLU A 104 5.20 -6.14 -7.30
N VAL A 105 5.35 -6.63 -8.53
CA VAL A 105 4.61 -7.81 -9.01
C VAL A 105 4.91 -9.01 -8.12
N GLY A 106 6.20 -9.23 -7.76
CA GLY A 106 6.59 -10.28 -6.82
C GLY A 106 5.89 -10.18 -5.46
N ARG A 107 5.79 -8.96 -4.91
CA ARG A 107 5.09 -8.71 -3.65
C ARG A 107 3.57 -8.90 -3.76
N GLY A 108 2.98 -8.56 -4.91
CA GLY A 108 1.57 -8.84 -5.19
C GLY A 108 1.30 -10.36 -5.23
N ILE A 109 2.15 -11.12 -5.91
CA ILE A 109 2.07 -12.59 -5.98
C ILE A 109 2.16 -13.22 -4.59
N GLU A 110 3.10 -12.78 -3.74
CA GLU A 110 3.26 -13.25 -2.36
C GLU A 110 1.97 -13.08 -1.53
N ASN A 111 1.25 -11.97 -1.72
CA ASN A 111 -0.03 -11.76 -1.04
C ASN A 111 -1.12 -12.73 -1.51
N VAL A 112 -1.15 -13.05 -2.80
CA VAL A 112 -2.06 -14.08 -3.34
C VAL A 112 -1.71 -15.48 -2.82
N GLU A 113 -0.42 -15.82 -2.69
CA GLU A 113 0.07 -17.06 -2.09
C GLU A 113 -0.38 -17.18 -0.63
N PHE A 114 -0.23 -16.12 0.16
CA PHE A 114 -0.70 -16.10 1.55
C PHE A 114 -2.22 -16.30 1.63
N ALA A 115 -3.00 -15.65 0.75
CA ALA A 115 -4.44 -15.82 0.67
C ALA A 115 -4.85 -17.23 0.26
N ALA A 116 -4.08 -17.92 -0.62
CA ALA A 116 -4.30 -19.30 -0.98
C ALA A 116 -4.14 -20.27 0.20
N GLY A 117 -3.45 -19.86 1.27
CA GLY A 117 -3.38 -20.54 2.56
C GLY A 117 -4.67 -20.51 3.39
N ALA A 118 -5.77 -19.94 2.90
CA ALA A 118 -7.05 -19.78 3.59
C ALA A 118 -7.56 -21.05 4.31
N PRO A 119 -7.38 -22.29 3.80
CA PRO A 119 -7.81 -23.49 4.54
C PRO A 119 -7.23 -23.59 5.95
N SER A 120 -5.95 -23.27 6.13
CA SER A 120 -5.31 -23.23 7.44
C SER A 120 -5.65 -22.00 8.26
N LEU A 121 -5.78 -20.84 7.59
CA LEU A 121 -6.05 -19.56 8.24
C LEU A 121 -7.48 -19.46 8.79
N MET A 122 -8.44 -20.19 8.20
CA MET A 122 -9.85 -20.22 8.64
C MET A 122 -10.12 -21.23 9.77
N MET A 123 -9.14 -22.04 10.15
CA MET A 123 -9.32 -22.95 11.29
C MET A 123 -9.65 -22.16 12.56
N GLY A 124 -10.61 -22.66 13.32
CA GLY A 124 -11.00 -22.11 14.62
C GLY A 124 -10.42 -22.91 15.77
N ASP A 125 -10.65 -22.42 16.98
CA ASP A 125 -10.22 -23.08 18.22
C ASP A 125 -11.35 -23.94 18.78
N SER A 126 -11.01 -25.03 19.48
CA SER A 126 -11.97 -25.88 20.18
C SER A 126 -11.42 -26.32 21.53
N LEU A 127 -12.32 -26.52 22.48
CA LEU A 127 -12.02 -27.08 23.80
C LEU A 127 -13.08 -28.18 24.11
N ALA A 128 -12.63 -29.41 24.17
CA ALA A 128 -13.48 -30.60 24.28
C ALA A 128 -14.15 -30.75 25.67
N SER A 129 -13.66 -30.10 26.70
CA SER A 129 -14.21 -30.23 28.08
C SER A 129 -14.13 -28.88 28.79
N ILE A 130 -15.16 -28.03 28.59
CA ILE A 130 -15.32 -26.77 29.33
C ILE A 130 -16.13 -26.99 30.63
N ALA A 131 -16.94 -28.04 30.69
CA ALA A 131 -17.66 -28.57 31.84
C ALA A 131 -18.00 -30.04 31.58
N THR A 132 -18.64 -30.73 32.55
CA THR A 132 -19.09 -32.10 32.37
C THR A 132 -20.06 -32.20 31.18
N ASP A 133 -19.72 -33.07 30.23
CA ASP A 133 -20.47 -33.30 28.99
C ASP A 133 -20.60 -32.08 28.06
N VAL A 134 -19.78 -31.05 28.24
CA VAL A 134 -19.86 -29.80 27.45
C VAL A 134 -18.57 -29.47 26.74
N GLU A 135 -18.66 -29.23 25.45
CA GLU A 135 -17.58 -28.73 24.60
C GLU A 135 -17.88 -27.37 24.02
N ALA A 136 -16.87 -26.64 23.57
CA ALA A 136 -17.03 -25.40 22.81
C ALA A 136 -16.06 -25.34 21.65
N ALA A 137 -16.52 -24.75 20.55
CA ALA A 137 -15.70 -24.47 19.38
C ALA A 137 -16.06 -23.11 18.78
N ASN A 138 -15.09 -22.43 18.19
CA ASN A 138 -15.36 -21.26 17.37
C ASN A 138 -15.14 -21.57 15.87
N TYR A 139 -15.96 -20.97 15.04
CA TYR A 139 -15.91 -21.09 13.59
C TYR A 139 -15.81 -19.69 12.97
N ARG A 140 -15.03 -19.56 11.88
CA ARG A 140 -14.90 -18.33 11.10
C ARG A 140 -15.86 -18.34 9.93
N TYR A 141 -16.55 -17.22 9.73
CA TYR A 141 -17.49 -16.99 8.63
C TYR A 141 -17.16 -15.68 7.92
N PRO A 142 -17.38 -15.58 6.59
CA PRO A 142 -17.23 -14.32 5.89
C PRO A 142 -18.22 -13.27 6.40
N ILE A 143 -17.89 -11.99 6.21
CA ILE A 143 -18.71 -10.87 6.70
C ILE A 143 -19.71 -10.36 5.67
N GLY A 144 -19.45 -10.55 4.35
CA GLY A 144 -20.33 -10.07 3.28
C GLY A 144 -19.59 -9.45 2.11
N VAL A 145 -20.12 -8.36 1.59
CA VAL A 145 -19.46 -7.54 0.56
C VAL A 145 -18.40 -6.65 1.21
N VAL A 146 -17.23 -6.58 0.61
CA VAL A 146 -16.10 -5.75 1.06
C VAL A 146 -15.76 -4.74 -0.02
N GLY A 147 -15.51 -3.49 0.35
CA GLY A 147 -14.99 -2.44 -0.52
C GLY A 147 -13.49 -2.24 -0.30
N GLY A 148 -12.75 -2.10 -1.39
CA GLY A 148 -11.34 -1.72 -1.39
C GLY A 148 -11.09 -0.44 -2.16
N ILE A 149 -10.34 0.49 -1.58
CA ILE A 149 -9.95 1.75 -2.23
C ILE A 149 -8.43 1.79 -2.26
N ALA A 150 -7.85 1.69 -3.44
CA ALA A 150 -6.42 1.54 -3.65
C ALA A 150 -5.75 2.80 -4.20
N PRO A 151 -4.48 3.06 -3.84
CA PRO A 151 -3.69 4.19 -4.30
C PRO A 151 -3.01 3.89 -5.65
N PHE A 152 -2.37 4.91 -6.23
CA PHE A 152 -1.67 4.81 -7.51
C PHE A 152 -0.25 4.23 -7.41
N ASN A 153 0.41 4.38 -6.26
CA ASN A 153 1.84 4.15 -6.15
C ASN A 153 2.26 2.66 -6.11
N PHE A 154 1.33 1.78 -5.78
CA PHE A 154 1.47 0.33 -5.88
C PHE A 154 0.20 -0.29 -6.44
N PRO A 155 -0.04 -0.15 -7.76
CA PRO A 155 -1.31 -0.53 -8.39
C PRO A 155 -1.58 -2.04 -8.38
N MET A 156 -0.56 -2.88 -8.17
CA MET A 156 -0.73 -4.32 -7.98
C MET A 156 -0.65 -4.74 -6.52
N MET A 157 0.44 -4.36 -5.82
CA MET A 157 0.72 -4.88 -4.48
C MET A 157 -0.39 -4.53 -3.50
N VAL A 158 -0.87 -3.28 -3.49
CA VAL A 158 -1.89 -2.84 -2.54
C VAL A 158 -3.27 -3.47 -2.79
N PRO A 159 -3.82 -3.51 -4.01
CA PRO A 159 -5.03 -4.30 -4.26
C PRO A 159 -4.89 -5.78 -3.85
N CYS A 160 -3.71 -6.38 -4.09
CA CYS A 160 -3.44 -7.76 -3.68
C CYS A 160 -3.35 -7.98 -2.16
N TRP A 161 -3.25 -6.92 -1.34
CA TRP A 161 -3.44 -7.05 0.11
C TRP A 161 -4.91 -7.24 0.49
N MET A 162 -5.83 -6.77 -0.38
CA MET A 162 -7.25 -6.63 -0.08
C MET A 162 -8.07 -7.78 -0.64
N PHE A 163 -8.26 -7.79 -1.97
CA PHE A 163 -9.25 -8.68 -2.60
C PHE A 163 -8.91 -10.17 -2.51
N PRO A 164 -7.64 -10.64 -2.65
CA PRO A 164 -7.37 -12.07 -2.63
C PRO A 164 -7.75 -12.70 -1.28
N MET A 165 -7.34 -12.07 -0.18
CA MET A 165 -7.67 -12.57 1.16
C MET A 165 -9.18 -12.51 1.43
N ALA A 166 -9.85 -11.38 1.13
CA ALA A 166 -11.28 -11.26 1.31
C ALA A 166 -12.05 -12.36 0.56
N ILE A 167 -11.70 -12.61 -0.71
CA ILE A 167 -12.32 -13.61 -1.58
C ILE A 167 -12.02 -15.03 -1.11
N ALA A 168 -10.78 -15.34 -0.74
CA ALA A 168 -10.40 -16.65 -0.22
C ALA A 168 -11.18 -17.02 1.04
N LEU A 169 -11.44 -16.02 1.90
CA LEU A 169 -12.22 -16.20 3.14
C LEU A 169 -13.73 -16.25 2.89
N GLY A 170 -14.20 -16.08 1.64
CA GLY A 170 -15.60 -16.28 1.22
C GLY A 170 -16.42 -15.01 1.12
N ASN A 171 -15.79 -13.84 1.16
CA ASN A 171 -16.43 -12.56 0.88
C ASN A 171 -16.50 -12.29 -0.63
N THR A 172 -17.34 -11.37 -1.04
CA THR A 172 -17.29 -10.73 -2.35
C THR A 172 -16.64 -9.37 -2.25
N PHE A 173 -16.09 -8.85 -3.34
CA PHE A 173 -15.24 -7.68 -3.29
C PHE A 173 -15.55 -6.67 -4.41
N ILE A 174 -15.54 -5.39 -4.06
CA ILE A 174 -15.61 -4.26 -4.99
C ILE A 174 -14.31 -3.47 -4.84
N LEU A 175 -13.52 -3.42 -5.90
CA LEU A 175 -12.30 -2.63 -5.95
C LEU A 175 -12.56 -1.29 -6.62
N LYS A 176 -12.21 -0.20 -5.95
CA LYS A 176 -11.99 1.12 -6.57
C LYS A 176 -10.48 1.30 -6.69
N PRO A 177 -9.87 1.00 -7.87
CA PRO A 177 -8.44 1.28 -8.09
C PRO A 177 -8.21 2.77 -8.24
N SER A 178 -6.94 3.19 -8.25
CA SER A 178 -6.62 4.58 -8.58
C SER A 178 -7.00 4.88 -10.03
N GLU A 179 -7.60 6.03 -10.25
CA GLU A 179 -7.88 6.59 -11.57
C GLU A 179 -6.59 6.96 -12.35
N ARG A 180 -5.45 6.99 -11.66
CA ARG A 180 -4.15 7.31 -12.26
C ARG A 180 -3.43 6.10 -12.86
N THR A 181 -3.76 4.89 -12.36
CA THR A 181 -3.10 3.63 -12.75
C THR A 181 -4.14 2.52 -12.94
N PRO A 182 -5.07 2.65 -13.92
CA PRO A 182 -6.18 1.71 -14.10
C PRO A 182 -5.86 0.52 -15.00
N LEU A 183 -4.85 0.61 -15.91
CA LEU A 183 -4.59 -0.41 -16.94
C LEU A 183 -4.17 -1.75 -16.34
N LEU A 184 -3.34 -1.72 -15.31
CA LEU A 184 -2.94 -2.94 -14.61
C LEU A 184 -4.14 -3.69 -14.04
N THR A 185 -5.14 -2.96 -13.52
CA THR A 185 -6.35 -3.57 -12.94
C THR A 185 -7.13 -4.37 -13.97
N GLU A 186 -7.24 -3.91 -15.22
CA GLU A 186 -7.89 -4.68 -16.28
C GLU A 186 -7.18 -6.02 -16.48
N LYS A 187 -5.84 -6.02 -16.50
CA LYS A 187 -5.07 -7.27 -16.66
C LYS A 187 -5.23 -8.19 -15.46
N LEU A 188 -5.28 -7.67 -14.23
CA LEU A 188 -5.56 -8.47 -13.03
C LEU A 188 -6.94 -9.14 -13.11
N VAL A 189 -7.97 -8.40 -13.57
CA VAL A 189 -9.32 -8.95 -13.79
C VAL A 189 -9.28 -10.09 -14.80
N GLU A 190 -8.66 -9.88 -15.98
CA GLU A 190 -8.54 -10.90 -17.03
C GLU A 190 -7.91 -12.20 -16.49
N LEU A 191 -6.81 -12.07 -15.75
CA LEU A 191 -6.12 -13.23 -15.18
C LEU A 191 -6.93 -13.91 -14.09
N PHE A 192 -7.69 -13.15 -13.29
CA PHE A 192 -8.51 -13.72 -12.24
C PHE A 192 -9.74 -14.47 -12.81
N GLU A 193 -10.35 -13.96 -13.90
CA GLU A 193 -11.38 -14.71 -14.64
C GLU A 193 -10.82 -16.03 -15.18
N LYS A 194 -9.64 -16.00 -15.84
CA LYS A 194 -8.96 -17.20 -16.34
C LYS A 194 -8.62 -18.21 -15.24
N ALA A 195 -8.40 -17.73 -14.00
CA ALA A 195 -8.20 -18.59 -12.84
C ALA A 195 -9.47 -19.33 -12.38
N GLY A 196 -10.64 -18.98 -12.94
CA GLY A 196 -11.93 -19.61 -12.67
C GLY A 196 -12.76 -18.91 -11.60
N LEU A 197 -12.55 -17.61 -11.39
CA LEU A 197 -13.38 -16.84 -10.46
C LEU A 197 -14.83 -16.73 -10.96
N PRO A 198 -15.85 -17.03 -10.12
CA PRO A 198 -17.26 -16.87 -10.52
C PRO A 198 -17.65 -15.40 -10.70
N LYS A 199 -18.61 -15.17 -11.62
CA LYS A 199 -19.17 -13.83 -11.88
C LYS A 199 -19.71 -13.19 -10.59
N GLY A 200 -19.53 -11.87 -10.46
CA GLY A 200 -20.01 -11.07 -9.33
C GLY A 200 -19.19 -11.19 -8.04
N VAL A 201 -18.26 -12.15 -7.92
CA VAL A 201 -17.41 -12.30 -6.72
C VAL A 201 -16.38 -11.17 -6.61
N PHE A 202 -15.83 -10.73 -7.73
CA PHE A 202 -14.95 -9.58 -7.85
C PHE A 202 -15.51 -8.58 -8.84
N ASN A 203 -15.57 -7.30 -8.43
CA ASN A 203 -16.08 -6.22 -9.25
C ASN A 203 -15.12 -5.03 -9.18
N VAL A 204 -15.00 -4.27 -10.26
CA VAL A 204 -14.15 -3.07 -10.32
C VAL A 204 -14.99 -1.89 -10.78
N VAL A 205 -14.97 -0.81 -10.00
CA VAL A 205 -15.63 0.45 -10.34
C VAL A 205 -14.59 1.57 -10.30
N TYR A 206 -14.32 2.16 -11.45
CA TYR A 206 -13.45 3.32 -11.56
C TYR A 206 -14.19 4.57 -11.11
N GLY A 207 -13.47 5.57 -10.65
CA GLY A 207 -14.06 6.86 -10.30
C GLY A 207 -13.35 7.54 -9.15
N ALA A 208 -13.92 8.66 -8.72
CA ALA A 208 -13.38 9.54 -7.70
C ALA A 208 -14.29 9.57 -6.45
N HIS A 209 -14.64 10.75 -6.00
CA HIS A 209 -15.34 11.02 -4.74
C HIS A 209 -16.70 10.31 -4.61
N ASP A 210 -17.51 10.28 -5.68
CA ASP A 210 -18.86 9.69 -5.64
C ASP A 210 -18.81 8.17 -5.46
N VAL A 211 -17.82 7.52 -6.09
CA VAL A 211 -17.58 6.08 -5.91
C VAL A 211 -17.09 5.78 -4.49
N VAL A 212 -16.17 6.60 -3.96
CA VAL A 212 -15.72 6.47 -2.57
C VAL A 212 -16.91 6.60 -1.61
N ASN A 213 -17.73 7.65 -1.74
CA ASN A 213 -18.90 7.82 -0.90
C ASN A 213 -19.92 6.70 -1.06
N GLY A 214 -20.15 6.24 -2.29
CA GLY A 214 -21.00 5.08 -2.54
C GLY A 214 -20.53 3.85 -1.76
N ILE A 215 -19.21 3.54 -1.77
CA ILE A 215 -18.64 2.45 -0.96
C ILE A 215 -18.85 2.68 0.54
N LEU A 216 -18.65 3.91 1.02
CA LEU A 216 -18.76 4.25 2.44
C LEU A 216 -20.20 4.18 2.96
N GLU A 217 -21.20 4.48 2.13
CA GLU A 217 -22.61 4.62 2.51
C GLU A 217 -23.44 3.38 2.20
N HIS A 218 -23.10 2.61 1.14
CA HIS A 218 -23.98 1.51 0.67
C HIS A 218 -24.19 0.42 1.74
N PRO A 219 -25.45 0.07 2.10
CA PRO A 219 -25.77 -0.80 3.24
C PRO A 219 -25.27 -2.25 3.07
N GLU A 220 -25.12 -2.75 1.82
CA GLU A 220 -24.61 -4.10 1.57
C GLU A 220 -23.09 -4.23 1.82
N ILE A 221 -22.32 -3.15 1.71
CA ILE A 221 -20.89 -3.18 1.98
C ILE A 221 -20.64 -3.16 3.48
N LYS A 222 -19.96 -4.20 4.00
CA LYS A 222 -19.79 -4.45 5.45
C LYS A 222 -18.42 -4.04 5.99
N ALA A 223 -17.41 -3.99 5.12
CA ALA A 223 -16.06 -3.58 5.50
C ALA A 223 -15.38 -2.80 4.38
N ILE A 224 -14.41 -1.97 4.75
CA ILE A 224 -13.66 -1.11 3.84
C ILE A 224 -12.18 -1.22 4.17
N SER A 225 -11.37 -1.55 3.16
CA SER A 225 -9.91 -1.48 3.20
C SER A 225 -9.46 -0.30 2.35
N PHE A 226 -8.73 0.62 2.93
CA PHE A 226 -8.28 1.85 2.29
C PHE A 226 -6.77 2.02 2.44
N VAL A 227 -6.12 2.47 1.36
CA VAL A 227 -4.76 2.99 1.40
C VAL A 227 -4.71 4.29 0.60
N GLY A 228 -4.17 5.35 1.21
CA GLY A 228 -4.06 6.66 0.56
C GLY A 228 -3.56 7.76 1.50
N SER A 229 -3.80 9.03 1.14
CA SER A 229 -3.35 10.18 1.94
C SER A 229 -4.10 10.29 3.28
N LYS A 230 -3.45 10.86 4.30
CA LYS A 230 -4.03 11.07 5.64
C LYS A 230 -5.42 11.75 5.62
N PRO A 231 -5.63 12.91 4.92
CA PRO A 231 -6.94 13.56 4.95
C PRO A 231 -8.07 12.68 4.41
N VAL A 232 -7.79 11.94 3.32
CA VAL A 232 -8.79 11.02 2.73
C VAL A 232 -9.01 9.81 3.63
N GLY A 233 -7.93 9.26 4.21
CA GLY A 233 -8.05 8.09 5.09
C GLY A 233 -8.78 8.39 6.40
N GLU A 234 -8.59 9.56 6.97
CA GLU A 234 -9.36 10.03 8.13
C GLU A 234 -10.85 10.19 7.79
N TYR A 235 -11.16 10.77 6.62
CA TYR A 235 -12.53 10.87 6.11
C TYR A 235 -13.16 9.48 5.91
N VAL A 236 -12.46 8.57 5.24
CA VAL A 236 -12.93 7.18 5.01
C VAL A 236 -13.21 6.46 6.34
N TYR A 237 -12.32 6.61 7.32
CA TYR A 237 -12.52 6.00 8.64
C TYR A 237 -13.74 6.57 9.37
N LYS A 238 -13.87 7.90 9.44
CA LYS A 238 -15.01 8.56 10.09
C LYS A 238 -16.31 8.18 9.41
N LYS A 239 -16.42 8.40 8.10
CA LYS A 239 -17.63 8.16 7.34
C LYS A 239 -18.04 6.69 7.29
N GLY A 240 -17.07 5.77 7.12
CA GLY A 240 -17.32 4.34 7.15
C GLY A 240 -17.81 3.86 8.52
N SER A 241 -17.20 4.36 9.61
CA SER A 241 -17.61 4.03 10.98
C SER A 241 -18.99 4.60 11.34
N GLU A 242 -19.34 5.80 10.89
CA GLU A 242 -20.68 6.37 11.02
C GLU A 242 -21.75 5.47 10.39
N ASN A 243 -21.39 4.75 9.31
CA ASN A 243 -22.26 3.77 8.66
C ASN A 243 -22.08 2.34 9.20
N LEU A 244 -21.51 2.19 10.40
CA LEU A 244 -21.33 0.92 11.12
C LEU A 244 -20.53 -0.14 10.35
N LYS A 245 -19.62 0.28 9.49
CA LYS A 245 -18.72 -0.63 8.73
C LYS A 245 -17.43 -0.90 9.50
N ARG A 246 -16.83 -2.05 9.28
CA ARG A 246 -15.42 -2.26 9.63
C ARG A 246 -14.55 -1.44 8.70
N VAL A 247 -13.59 -0.71 9.24
CA VAL A 247 -12.67 0.11 8.45
C VAL A 247 -11.24 -0.18 8.89
N GLN A 248 -10.37 -0.46 7.92
CA GLN A 248 -8.92 -0.35 8.05
C GLN A 248 -8.45 0.71 7.06
N SER A 249 -7.86 1.78 7.57
CA SER A 249 -7.43 2.92 6.78
C SER A 249 -5.94 3.15 7.00
N LEU A 250 -5.13 2.72 6.03
CA LEU A 250 -3.68 2.94 6.01
C LEU A 250 -3.42 4.25 5.29
N THR A 251 -2.73 5.16 5.97
CA THR A 251 -2.63 6.55 5.55
C THR A 251 -1.18 7.01 5.36
N GLY A 252 -0.93 8.30 5.46
CA GLY A 252 0.35 8.93 5.23
C GLY A 252 1.47 8.47 6.15
N ALA A 253 2.69 8.79 5.79
CA ALA A 253 3.90 8.44 6.51
C ALA A 253 4.95 9.56 6.46
N LYS A 254 5.81 9.61 7.47
CA LYS A 254 7.04 10.41 7.50
C LYS A 254 8.12 9.56 8.15
N ASN A 255 8.62 8.57 7.42
CA ASN A 255 9.51 7.58 8.02
C ASN A 255 10.89 8.15 8.30
N HIS A 256 11.42 7.82 9.47
CA HIS A 256 12.72 8.25 9.96
C HIS A 256 13.72 7.10 9.91
N THR A 257 14.91 7.37 9.39
CA THR A 257 16.06 6.47 9.43
C THR A 257 17.14 7.06 10.32
N ILE A 258 17.57 6.31 11.31
CA ILE A 258 18.60 6.71 12.28
C ILE A 258 19.93 6.05 11.90
N VAL A 259 21.01 6.83 11.85
CA VAL A 259 22.36 6.35 11.51
C VAL A 259 23.29 6.68 12.66
N LEU A 260 23.83 5.65 13.32
CA LEU A 260 24.75 5.80 14.43
C LEU A 260 26.22 5.75 13.97
N ASN A 261 27.12 6.21 14.82
CA ASN A 261 28.58 6.32 14.55
C ASN A 261 29.23 4.98 14.15
N ASP A 262 28.66 3.86 14.56
CA ASP A 262 29.17 2.51 14.28
C ASP A 262 28.51 1.83 13.06
N ALA A 263 27.69 2.58 12.29
CA ALA A 263 27.04 2.07 11.09
C ALA A 263 28.06 1.82 9.96
N ASN A 264 27.85 0.79 9.17
CA ASN A 264 28.56 0.61 7.91
C ASN A 264 28.06 1.63 6.90
N LEU A 265 28.79 2.72 6.69
CA LEU A 265 28.33 3.85 5.89
C LEU A 265 28.10 3.50 4.41
N GLU A 266 28.90 2.62 3.82
CA GLU A 266 28.75 2.24 2.42
C GLU A 266 27.43 1.50 2.17
N ASP A 267 27.12 0.52 3.02
CA ASP A 267 25.85 -0.22 2.99
C ASP A 267 24.68 0.71 3.37
N THR A 268 24.84 1.53 4.41
CA THR A 268 23.84 2.48 4.90
C THR A 268 23.41 3.47 3.81
N VAL A 269 24.36 4.10 3.13
CA VAL A 269 24.08 5.08 2.07
C VAL A 269 23.38 4.40 0.88
N THR A 270 23.83 3.20 0.48
CA THR A 270 23.18 2.42 -0.59
C THR A 270 21.72 2.12 -0.26
N ASN A 271 21.44 1.69 0.96
CA ASN A 271 20.08 1.42 1.43
C ASN A 271 19.23 2.70 1.52
N ILE A 272 19.78 3.80 2.02
CA ILE A 272 19.05 5.08 2.15
C ILE A 272 18.72 5.66 0.76
N VAL A 273 19.66 5.63 -0.20
CA VAL A 273 19.40 6.09 -1.57
C VAL A 273 18.25 5.28 -2.20
N GLY A 274 18.29 3.96 -2.08
CA GLY A 274 17.21 3.09 -2.55
C GLY A 274 15.86 3.36 -1.87
N ALA A 275 15.87 3.67 -0.58
CA ALA A 275 14.67 3.93 0.21
C ALA A 275 14.10 5.34 -0.02
N ALA A 276 14.93 6.36 -0.21
CA ALA A 276 14.49 7.74 -0.37
C ALA A 276 14.06 8.07 -1.80
N PHE A 277 14.78 7.57 -2.79
CA PHE A 277 14.62 7.98 -4.18
C PHE A 277 13.99 6.91 -5.09
N GLY A 278 13.98 5.65 -4.68
CA GLY A 278 13.30 4.59 -5.43
C GLY A 278 11.82 4.91 -5.63
N SER A 279 11.25 4.56 -6.79
CA SER A 279 9.90 4.91 -7.24
C SER A 279 9.58 6.39 -7.06
N ALA A 280 10.52 7.26 -7.39
CA ALA A 280 10.41 8.73 -7.23
C ALA A 280 10.04 9.19 -5.80
N GLY A 281 10.40 8.41 -4.77
CA GLY A 281 10.00 8.69 -3.39
C GLY A 281 8.51 8.50 -3.10
N GLU A 282 7.72 8.04 -4.06
CA GLU A 282 6.26 7.84 -3.95
C GLU A 282 5.91 6.50 -3.29
N ARG A 283 6.56 6.19 -2.17
CA ARG A 283 6.32 4.99 -1.36
C ARG A 283 5.86 5.36 0.03
N CYS A 284 4.87 4.67 0.56
CA CYS A 284 4.46 4.80 1.97
C CYS A 284 5.58 4.46 2.96
N MET A 285 6.56 3.66 2.52
CA MET A 285 7.73 3.25 3.31
C MET A 285 9.03 3.97 2.89
N ALA A 286 8.96 5.04 2.07
CA ALA A 286 10.13 5.81 1.67
C ALA A 286 10.84 6.41 2.90
N CYS A 287 12.18 6.45 2.87
CA CYS A 287 12.97 7.20 3.83
C CYS A 287 12.80 8.70 3.54
N ALA A 288 12.05 9.41 4.38
CA ALA A 288 11.78 10.84 4.21
C ALA A 288 12.72 11.71 5.06
N VAL A 289 13.20 11.17 6.19
CA VAL A 289 14.09 11.87 7.13
C VAL A 289 15.21 10.92 7.56
N VAL A 290 16.43 11.40 7.51
CA VAL A 290 17.59 10.75 8.14
C VAL A 290 18.02 11.58 9.36
N THR A 291 18.14 10.93 10.51
CA THR A 291 18.85 11.49 11.66
C THR A 291 20.21 10.79 11.77
N VAL A 292 21.30 11.55 11.67
CA VAL A 292 22.67 11.03 11.68
C VAL A 292 23.44 11.59 12.85
N GLU A 293 24.19 10.73 13.57
CA GLU A 293 25.07 11.21 14.66
C GLU A 293 26.15 12.14 14.12
N GLU A 294 26.39 13.25 14.84
CA GLU A 294 27.30 14.33 14.44
C GLU A 294 28.72 13.83 14.11
N GLY A 295 29.18 12.76 14.78
CA GLY A 295 30.54 12.22 14.61
C GLY A 295 30.82 11.66 13.22
N ILE A 296 29.78 11.22 12.49
CA ILE A 296 29.93 10.67 11.13
C ILE A 296 29.13 11.46 10.07
N ALA A 297 28.46 12.54 10.49
CA ALA A 297 27.53 13.25 9.63
C ALA A 297 28.19 13.80 8.35
N ASP A 298 29.41 14.36 8.45
CA ASP A 298 30.08 14.90 7.28
C ASP A 298 30.54 13.82 6.31
N GLU A 299 31.05 12.68 6.82
CA GLU A 299 31.41 11.53 5.98
C GLU A 299 30.17 10.91 5.33
N PHE A 300 29.09 10.76 6.10
CA PHE A 300 27.79 10.29 5.59
C PHE A 300 27.30 11.19 4.45
N MET A 301 27.29 12.51 4.64
CA MET A 301 26.83 13.46 3.63
C MET A 301 27.69 13.45 2.37
N ALA A 302 29.00 13.32 2.50
CA ALA A 302 29.88 13.21 1.35
C ALA A 302 29.60 11.95 0.53
N LYS A 303 29.49 10.78 1.17
CA LYS A 303 29.15 9.51 0.50
C LYS A 303 27.75 9.53 -0.12
N LEU A 304 26.78 10.16 0.57
CA LEU A 304 25.42 10.30 0.07
C LEU A 304 25.37 11.13 -1.22
N GLN A 305 26.11 12.28 -1.26
CA GLN A 305 26.22 13.11 -2.45
C GLN A 305 26.88 12.37 -3.62
N GLU A 306 27.99 11.68 -3.36
CA GLU A 306 28.67 10.85 -4.36
C GLU A 306 27.71 9.80 -4.96
N LYS A 307 26.98 9.06 -4.12
CA LYS A 307 26.07 8.02 -4.57
C LYS A 307 24.88 8.57 -5.36
N VAL A 308 24.38 9.74 -5.00
CA VAL A 308 23.24 10.39 -5.66
C VAL A 308 23.64 10.98 -7.02
N ALA A 309 24.91 11.42 -7.19
CA ALA A 309 25.42 11.93 -8.45
C ALA A 309 25.38 10.88 -9.60
N ASP A 310 25.44 9.59 -9.24
CA ASP A 310 25.39 8.47 -10.20
C ASP A 310 23.96 8.08 -10.61
N ILE A 311 22.92 8.71 -10.06
CA ILE A 311 21.52 8.36 -10.32
C ILE A 311 21.13 8.78 -11.76
N LYS A 312 20.85 7.77 -12.60
CA LYS A 312 20.29 8.01 -13.93
C LYS A 312 18.77 8.24 -13.81
N ILE A 313 18.34 9.45 -14.25
CA ILE A 313 16.95 9.85 -14.29
C ILE A 313 16.41 9.66 -15.71
N GLY A 314 15.19 9.12 -15.89
CA GLY A 314 14.62 8.94 -17.21
C GLY A 314 13.38 8.05 -17.23
N ASN A 315 12.99 7.62 -18.44
CA ASN A 315 11.90 6.68 -18.62
C ASN A 315 12.26 5.33 -17.97
N GLY A 316 11.38 4.81 -17.13
CA GLY A 316 11.59 3.56 -16.40
C GLY A 316 11.74 2.30 -17.28
N LEU A 317 11.41 2.41 -18.59
CA LEU A 317 11.65 1.36 -19.57
C LEU A 317 13.09 1.34 -20.11
N ASP A 318 13.85 2.42 -19.93
CA ASP A 318 15.22 2.53 -20.44
C ASP A 318 16.21 1.81 -19.52
N ASP A 319 17.23 1.21 -20.12
CA ASP A 319 18.27 0.48 -19.39
C ASP A 319 19.04 1.40 -18.44
N GLY A 320 19.23 0.92 -17.21
CA GLY A 320 20.02 1.58 -16.18
C GLY A 320 19.34 2.78 -15.52
N VAL A 321 18.11 3.12 -15.89
CA VAL A 321 17.32 4.16 -15.19
C VAL A 321 17.01 3.68 -13.77
N PHE A 322 17.37 4.53 -12.79
CA PHE A 322 17.07 4.31 -11.39
C PHE A 322 15.84 5.11 -10.98
N LEU A 323 15.77 6.39 -11.32
CA LEU A 323 14.74 7.32 -10.91
C LEU A 323 13.82 7.68 -12.09
N GLY A 324 12.58 7.23 -12.02
CA GLY A 324 11.51 7.62 -12.93
C GLY A 324 10.85 8.96 -12.55
N PRO A 325 9.81 9.38 -13.28
CA PRO A 325 9.04 10.58 -12.97
C PRO A 325 8.15 10.40 -11.74
N VAL A 326 7.67 11.52 -11.17
CA VAL A 326 6.50 11.51 -10.28
C VAL A 326 5.23 11.33 -11.11
N ILE A 327 4.14 10.90 -10.48
CA ILE A 327 2.95 10.39 -11.17
C ILE A 327 2.24 11.43 -12.07
N ARG A 328 2.25 12.71 -11.71
CA ARG A 328 1.50 13.76 -12.43
C ARG A 328 2.16 15.14 -12.31
N GLU A 329 1.67 16.07 -13.11
CA GLU A 329 2.12 17.45 -13.10
C GLU A 329 1.85 18.18 -11.77
N ASP A 330 0.69 17.93 -11.17
CA ASP A 330 0.35 18.50 -9.86
C ASP A 330 1.28 17.99 -8.75
N ASN A 331 1.70 16.71 -8.80
CA ASN A 331 2.72 16.16 -7.91
C ASN A 331 4.10 16.84 -8.13
N LYS A 332 4.50 17.04 -9.41
CA LYS A 332 5.74 17.79 -9.75
C LYS A 332 5.68 19.21 -9.18
N LYS A 333 4.62 19.96 -9.47
CA LYS A 333 4.43 21.33 -8.96
C LYS A 333 4.46 21.41 -7.44
N ARG A 334 3.79 20.49 -6.77
CA ARG A 334 3.79 20.39 -5.31
C ARG A 334 5.20 20.10 -4.77
N THR A 335 5.92 19.18 -5.39
CA THR A 335 7.31 18.86 -4.99
C THR A 335 8.21 20.10 -5.09
N LEU A 336 8.13 20.83 -6.22
CA LEU A 336 8.89 22.05 -6.42
C LEU A 336 8.57 23.10 -5.34
N SER A 337 7.29 23.24 -4.97
CA SER A 337 6.89 24.18 -3.90
C SER A 337 7.46 23.78 -2.51
N TYR A 338 7.61 22.49 -2.22
CA TYR A 338 8.29 22.04 -0.99
C TYR A 338 9.79 22.31 -1.02
N ILE A 339 10.43 22.21 -2.18
CA ILE A 339 11.86 22.56 -2.32
C ILE A 339 12.06 24.06 -2.02
N GLU A 340 11.23 24.92 -2.60
CA GLU A 340 11.27 26.37 -2.28
C GLU A 340 11.00 26.61 -0.79
N LYS A 341 10.01 25.95 -0.23
CA LYS A 341 9.67 26.10 1.19
C LYS A 341 10.82 25.71 2.11
N GLY A 342 11.54 24.62 1.81
CA GLY A 342 12.72 24.22 2.57
C GLY A 342 13.82 25.27 2.55
N LEU A 343 14.04 25.93 1.41
CA LEU A 343 15.00 27.03 1.29
C LEU A 343 14.55 28.27 2.08
N GLU A 344 13.28 28.67 1.96
CA GLU A 344 12.70 29.81 2.70
C GLU A 344 12.78 29.62 4.21
N GLU A 345 12.61 28.39 4.69
CA GLU A 345 12.70 28.03 6.11
C GLU A 345 14.15 27.86 6.62
N GLY A 346 15.15 28.01 5.73
CA GLY A 346 16.56 28.04 6.06
C GLY A 346 17.27 26.67 6.10
N ALA A 347 16.67 25.64 5.52
CA ALA A 347 17.36 24.37 5.33
C ALA A 347 18.49 24.51 4.29
N ARG A 348 19.60 23.82 4.50
CA ARG A 348 20.71 23.82 3.56
C ARG A 348 20.46 22.85 2.41
N LEU A 349 20.20 23.38 1.22
CA LEU A 349 20.07 22.54 0.01
C LEU A 349 21.45 22.01 -0.40
N VAL A 350 21.59 20.69 -0.45
CA VAL A 350 22.86 19.99 -0.74
C VAL A 350 22.83 19.38 -2.14
N CYS A 351 21.67 18.92 -2.58
CA CYS A 351 21.42 18.43 -3.93
C CYS A 351 20.09 19.01 -4.39
N ASP A 352 20.06 19.63 -5.57
CA ASP A 352 18.87 20.27 -6.13
C ASP A 352 18.26 19.43 -7.25
N GLY A 353 17.15 18.78 -6.95
CA GLY A 353 16.43 17.93 -7.91
C GLY A 353 15.69 18.68 -9.02
N ARG A 354 15.75 20.02 -9.06
CA ARG A 354 15.20 20.83 -10.15
C ARG A 354 16.16 20.92 -11.33
N GLU A 355 17.44 20.63 -11.09
CA GLU A 355 18.51 20.69 -12.08
C GLU A 355 18.60 19.39 -12.91
N ASN A 356 19.02 19.54 -14.16
CA ASN A 356 19.38 18.44 -15.06
C ASN A 356 18.26 17.37 -15.27
N VAL A 357 16.99 17.80 -15.24
CA VAL A 357 15.83 16.94 -15.51
C VAL A 357 15.18 17.29 -16.85
N SER A 358 14.67 16.27 -17.57
CA SER A 358 13.95 16.50 -18.82
C SER A 358 12.55 17.10 -18.57
N ASP A 359 12.09 17.91 -19.52
CA ASP A 359 10.72 18.43 -19.55
C ASP A 359 9.75 17.53 -20.33
N ASP A 360 10.23 16.42 -20.89
CA ASP A 360 9.40 15.46 -21.64
C ASP A 360 8.38 14.74 -20.73
N GLY A 361 8.71 14.61 -19.44
CA GLY A 361 7.88 13.98 -18.42
C GLY A 361 7.75 14.81 -17.14
N TYR A 362 7.22 14.19 -16.09
CA TYR A 362 7.06 14.80 -14.77
C TYR A 362 8.27 14.49 -13.87
N PHE A 363 9.48 14.67 -14.41
CA PHE A 363 10.72 14.36 -13.69
C PHE A 363 11.04 15.41 -12.62
N VAL A 364 11.49 14.92 -11.47
CA VAL A 364 12.14 15.66 -10.39
C VAL A 364 13.32 14.81 -9.95
N GLY A 365 14.51 15.39 -9.89
CA GLY A 365 15.72 14.70 -9.46
C GLY A 365 15.76 14.54 -7.94
N PRO A 366 16.76 13.79 -7.43
CA PRO A 366 16.99 13.67 -6.00
C PRO A 366 17.24 15.03 -5.38
N THR A 367 16.52 15.35 -4.30
CA THR A 367 16.71 16.58 -3.53
C THR A 367 17.13 16.23 -2.12
N ILE A 368 18.20 16.86 -1.62
CA ILE A 368 18.72 16.62 -0.27
C ILE A 368 18.85 17.93 0.46
N PHE A 369 18.20 18.02 1.62
CA PHE A 369 18.35 19.11 2.58
C PHE A 369 19.14 18.63 3.80
N ASP A 370 20.16 19.38 4.22
CA ASP A 370 20.90 19.23 5.46
C ASP A 370 20.50 20.32 6.47
N ASN A 371 20.82 20.11 7.74
CA ASN A 371 20.47 21.02 8.83
C ASN A 371 18.96 21.30 8.94
N VAL A 372 18.14 20.31 8.63
CA VAL A 372 16.69 20.39 8.81
C VAL A 372 16.33 20.36 10.28
N THR A 373 15.30 21.10 10.66
CA THR A 373 14.77 21.12 12.04
C THR A 373 13.33 20.62 12.08
N THR A 374 12.85 20.24 13.26
CA THR A 374 11.48 19.76 13.47
C THR A 374 10.40 20.83 13.26
N GLU A 375 10.81 22.10 13.16
CA GLU A 375 9.89 23.23 12.92
C GLU A 375 9.60 23.43 11.44
N MET A 376 10.47 22.93 10.55
CA MET A 376 10.36 23.10 9.11
C MET A 376 9.23 22.27 8.50
N THR A 377 8.55 22.82 7.51
CA THR A 377 7.45 22.18 6.76
C THR A 377 7.93 20.90 6.08
N ILE A 378 9.14 20.90 5.51
CA ILE A 378 9.73 19.73 4.85
C ILE A 378 9.99 18.55 5.80
N TRP A 379 10.06 18.79 7.11
CA TRP A 379 10.11 17.73 8.12
C TRP A 379 8.70 17.28 8.54
N LYS A 380 7.77 18.23 8.70
CA LYS A 380 6.41 17.95 9.22
C LYS A 380 5.55 17.19 8.23
N ASP A 381 5.57 17.62 6.96
CA ASP A 381 4.64 17.13 5.94
C ASP A 381 5.16 15.91 5.18
N GLU A 382 4.24 15.04 4.78
CA GLU A 382 4.51 13.98 3.81
C GLU A 382 4.62 14.58 2.41
N ILE A 383 5.86 14.71 1.90
CA ILE A 383 6.12 15.28 0.56
C ILE A 383 5.72 14.30 -0.55
N PHE A 384 5.99 13.00 -0.35
CA PHE A 384 5.70 11.92 -1.29
C PHE A 384 6.37 12.14 -2.65
N ALA A 385 7.67 12.40 -2.64
CA ALA A 385 8.52 12.76 -3.77
C ALA A 385 9.99 12.51 -3.42
N PRO A 386 10.95 12.59 -4.36
CA PRO A 386 12.36 12.29 -4.12
C PRO A 386 13.07 13.44 -3.34
N VAL A 387 12.57 13.73 -2.14
CA VAL A 387 13.10 14.77 -1.24
C VAL A 387 13.46 14.16 0.10
N LEU A 388 14.73 14.24 0.47
CA LEU A 388 15.30 13.73 1.70
C LEU A 388 15.72 14.86 2.63
N SER A 389 15.26 14.81 3.87
CA SER A 389 15.66 15.73 4.95
C SER A 389 16.70 15.08 5.86
N VAL A 390 17.81 15.76 6.16
CA VAL A 390 18.85 15.25 7.06
C VAL A 390 18.93 16.15 8.30
N ILE A 391 18.93 15.52 9.47
CA ILE A 391 19.05 16.15 10.79
C ILE A 391 20.25 15.56 11.50
N ARG A 392 21.10 16.41 12.03
CA ARG A 392 22.27 16.00 12.82
C ARG A 392 21.89 15.88 14.28
N VAL A 393 22.30 14.79 14.95
CA VAL A 393 21.93 14.47 16.33
C VAL A 393 23.16 14.06 17.15
N LYS A 394 23.08 14.24 18.46
CA LYS A 394 24.18 13.89 19.38
C LYS A 394 24.24 12.40 19.69
N ASN A 395 23.09 11.72 19.68
CA ASN A 395 22.97 10.31 20.07
C ASN A 395 21.63 9.72 19.69
N LEU A 396 21.50 8.39 19.84
CA LEU A 396 20.29 7.62 19.56
C LEU A 396 19.05 8.14 20.30
N LYS A 397 19.19 8.60 21.55
CA LYS A 397 18.04 9.07 22.35
C LYS A 397 17.41 10.31 21.71
N GLU A 398 18.22 11.28 21.32
CA GLU A 398 17.76 12.49 20.63
C GLU A 398 17.11 12.14 19.27
N ALA A 399 17.72 11.21 18.52
CA ALA A 399 17.15 10.74 17.25
C ALA A 399 15.74 10.14 17.42
N ILE A 400 15.54 9.31 18.45
CA ILE A 400 14.25 8.72 18.78
C ILE A 400 13.25 9.81 19.22
N GLU A 401 13.67 10.77 20.05
CA GLU A 401 12.82 11.88 20.48
C GLU A 401 12.33 12.72 19.28
N ILE A 402 13.20 12.97 18.29
CA ILE A 402 12.84 13.66 17.05
C ILE A 402 11.82 12.83 16.26
N ALA A 403 12.10 11.57 16.01
CA ALA A 403 11.19 10.69 15.27
C ALA A 403 9.81 10.58 15.95
N ASN A 404 9.79 10.47 17.27
CA ASN A 404 8.56 10.36 18.07
C ASN A 404 7.72 11.64 18.09
N LYS A 405 8.27 12.82 17.75
CA LYS A 405 7.50 14.06 17.58
C LYS A 405 6.63 14.07 16.32
N SER A 406 6.96 13.22 15.33
CA SER A 406 6.15 13.11 14.11
C SER A 406 4.72 12.68 14.43
N GLU A 407 3.75 13.27 13.74
CA GLU A 407 2.36 12.81 13.80
C GLU A 407 2.16 11.45 13.11
N PHE A 408 3.09 11.07 12.22
CA PHE A 408 3.11 9.79 11.53
C PHE A 408 3.99 8.77 12.27
N ALA A 409 3.62 7.51 12.18
CA ALA A 409 4.35 6.42 12.82
C ALA A 409 4.19 5.10 12.04
N ASN A 410 4.39 5.17 10.72
CA ASN A 410 4.27 4.01 9.84
C ASN A 410 5.51 3.11 10.00
N GLY A 411 6.70 3.64 9.74
CA GLY A 411 7.95 2.89 9.85
C GLY A 411 9.12 3.72 10.34
N ALA A 412 10.13 3.04 10.90
CA ALA A 412 11.41 3.61 11.25
C ALA A 412 12.54 2.61 11.05
N CYS A 413 13.73 3.09 10.68
CA CYS A 413 14.91 2.25 10.48
C CYS A 413 16.08 2.71 11.38
N LEU A 414 16.93 1.76 11.74
CA LEU A 414 18.16 2.00 12.49
C LEU A 414 19.34 1.29 11.82
N PHE A 415 20.41 2.02 11.57
CA PHE A 415 21.69 1.50 11.10
C PHE A 415 22.72 1.55 12.21
N THR A 416 23.16 0.40 12.67
CA THR A 416 24.14 0.23 13.76
C THR A 416 24.60 -1.24 13.83
N SER A 417 25.77 -1.48 14.39
CA SER A 417 26.25 -2.79 14.80
C SER A 417 26.04 -3.08 16.30
N ASN A 418 25.52 -2.12 17.07
CA ASN A 418 25.38 -2.20 18.52
C ASN A 418 24.03 -2.84 18.94
N SER A 419 24.08 -4.04 19.51
CA SER A 419 22.90 -4.78 19.95
C SER A 419 22.08 -4.07 21.04
N ASN A 420 22.73 -3.31 21.94
CA ASN A 420 22.02 -2.55 22.97
C ASN A 420 21.28 -1.36 22.36
N ALA A 421 21.86 -0.70 21.35
CA ALA A 421 21.19 0.35 20.59
C ALA A 421 19.96 -0.19 19.86
N ILE A 422 20.07 -1.37 19.23
CA ILE A 422 18.93 -2.05 18.56
C ILE A 422 17.80 -2.32 19.56
N ARG A 423 18.11 -2.85 20.73
CA ARG A 423 17.12 -3.10 21.77
C ARG A 423 16.46 -1.81 22.25
N TYR A 424 17.28 -0.79 22.56
CA TYR A 424 16.77 0.51 23.02
C TYR A 424 15.87 1.18 21.97
N PHE A 425 16.26 1.15 20.69
CA PHE A 425 15.44 1.63 19.58
C PHE A 425 14.08 0.92 19.52
N ARG A 426 14.07 -0.42 19.51
CA ARG A 426 12.85 -1.20 19.45
C ARG A 426 11.88 -0.92 20.60
N GLU A 427 12.40 -0.64 21.80
CA GLU A 427 11.59 -0.42 23.00
C GLU A 427 11.08 1.04 23.12
N ASN A 428 11.68 2.01 22.40
CA ASN A 428 11.41 3.43 22.62
C ASN A 428 10.90 4.20 21.39
N ILE A 429 10.94 3.61 20.19
CA ILE A 429 10.46 4.27 18.98
C ILE A 429 8.96 4.06 18.79
N ASP A 430 8.23 5.14 18.50
CA ASP A 430 6.81 5.10 18.14
C ASP A 430 6.66 4.85 16.65
N ALA A 431 6.76 3.60 16.20
CA ALA A 431 6.48 3.23 14.82
C ALA A 431 5.98 1.79 14.74
N GLY A 432 5.09 1.52 13.79
CA GLY A 432 4.47 0.21 13.65
C GLY A 432 5.37 -0.84 13.00
N MET A 433 6.31 -0.44 12.13
CA MET A 433 7.23 -1.32 11.42
C MET A 433 8.67 -0.84 11.57
N LEU A 434 9.54 -1.74 12.00
CA LEU A 434 10.94 -1.39 12.29
C LEU A 434 11.90 -2.15 11.38
N GLY A 435 12.90 -1.43 10.85
CA GLY A 435 14.01 -1.99 10.09
C GLY A 435 15.34 -1.86 10.84
N ILE A 436 16.13 -2.90 10.88
CA ILE A 436 17.49 -2.90 11.42
C ILE A 436 18.42 -3.22 10.26
N ASN A 437 19.29 -2.27 9.94
CA ASN A 437 20.21 -2.34 8.80
C ASN A 437 19.48 -2.65 7.48
N LEU A 438 18.29 -2.07 7.32
CA LEU A 438 17.42 -2.14 6.15
C LEU A 438 16.91 -0.74 5.81
N GLY A 439 16.85 -0.41 4.53
CA GLY A 439 16.34 0.89 4.07
C GLY A 439 14.82 0.99 4.11
N VAL A 440 14.11 -0.13 3.87
CA VAL A 440 12.64 -0.18 3.82
C VAL A 440 12.14 -1.35 4.68
N PRO A 441 11.47 -1.10 5.82
CA PRO A 441 11.01 -2.15 6.74
C PRO A 441 9.64 -2.73 6.34
N ALA A 442 9.37 -2.91 5.03
CA ALA A 442 8.11 -3.46 4.56
C ALA A 442 7.99 -4.95 4.92
N PRO A 443 6.94 -5.36 5.65
CA PRO A 443 6.80 -6.73 6.09
C PRO A 443 6.42 -7.67 4.95
N MET A 444 6.69 -8.97 5.12
CA MET A 444 6.15 -10.03 4.27
C MET A 444 4.65 -10.20 4.50
N ALA A 445 3.93 -10.81 3.53
CA ALA A 445 2.46 -10.91 3.52
C ALA A 445 1.85 -11.60 4.77
N PHE A 446 2.59 -12.42 5.49
CA PHE A 446 2.14 -13.10 6.71
C PHE A 446 2.33 -12.29 8.00
N PHE A 447 2.92 -11.08 7.92
CA PHE A 447 2.97 -10.12 9.01
C PHE A 447 2.06 -8.92 8.72
N PRO A 448 1.45 -8.28 9.74
CA PRO A 448 0.60 -7.12 9.52
C PRO A 448 1.42 -5.93 9.01
N PHE A 449 0.84 -5.18 8.06
CA PHE A 449 1.35 -3.88 7.67
C PHE A 449 0.85 -2.86 8.70
N SER A 450 1.64 -2.67 9.75
CA SER A 450 1.24 -1.98 10.98
C SER A 450 1.66 -0.52 10.95
N GLY A 451 0.70 0.40 11.01
CA GLY A 451 0.93 1.82 11.22
C GLY A 451 0.39 2.26 12.60
N TRP A 452 1.02 3.26 13.21
CA TRP A 452 0.56 3.88 14.45
C TRP A 452 0.23 5.34 14.23
N LYS A 453 -0.29 6.03 15.24
CA LYS A 453 -0.67 7.45 15.21
C LYS A 453 -1.52 7.79 13.96
N SER A 454 -1.21 8.88 13.26
CA SER A 454 -1.92 9.29 12.04
C SER A 454 -1.60 8.45 10.80
N SER A 455 -0.77 7.40 10.89
CA SER A 455 -0.50 6.51 9.76
C SER A 455 -1.51 5.38 9.63
N PHE A 456 -2.39 5.19 10.62
CA PHE A 456 -3.41 4.16 10.58
C PHE A 456 -4.64 4.55 11.41
N PHE A 457 -5.83 4.32 10.84
CA PHE A 457 -7.10 4.40 11.55
C PHE A 457 -7.84 3.07 11.45
N GLY A 458 -8.13 2.46 12.57
CA GLY A 458 -8.75 1.14 12.68
C GLY A 458 -8.18 0.33 13.84
N THR A 459 -8.50 -0.95 13.90
CA THR A 459 -8.02 -1.89 14.94
C THR A 459 -7.28 -3.08 14.38
N LEU A 460 -7.57 -3.49 13.15
CA LEU A 460 -6.97 -4.64 12.45
C LEU A 460 -6.25 -4.15 11.20
N HIS A 461 -4.96 -4.40 11.13
CA HIS A 461 -4.13 -3.96 10.01
C HIS A 461 -4.31 -4.82 8.75
N ALA A 462 -3.79 -4.36 7.61
CA ALA A 462 -3.70 -5.17 6.41
C ALA A 462 -2.65 -6.28 6.58
N ASN A 463 -2.81 -7.36 5.84
CA ASN A 463 -1.94 -8.54 5.83
C ASN A 463 -1.95 -9.35 7.15
N GLY A 464 -1.17 -10.42 7.16
CA GLY A 464 -1.02 -11.29 8.31
C GLY A 464 -2.35 -11.84 8.84
N LYS A 465 -2.34 -12.23 10.11
CA LYS A 465 -3.54 -12.73 10.78
C LYS A 465 -4.60 -11.66 11.01
N ASP A 466 -4.21 -10.39 11.08
CA ASP A 466 -5.14 -9.26 11.23
C ASP A 466 -6.12 -9.22 10.04
N SER A 467 -5.66 -9.48 8.81
CA SER A 467 -6.52 -9.52 7.63
C SER A 467 -7.57 -10.65 7.72
N VAL A 468 -7.20 -11.79 8.32
CA VAL A 468 -8.14 -12.91 8.53
C VAL A 468 -9.25 -12.50 9.51
N ASP A 469 -8.89 -11.86 10.62
CA ASP A 469 -9.87 -11.37 11.60
C ASP A 469 -10.69 -10.18 11.03
N PHE A 470 -10.09 -9.35 10.19
CA PHE A 470 -10.79 -8.22 9.55
C PHE A 470 -11.90 -8.70 8.60
N TYR A 471 -11.63 -9.71 7.76
CA TYR A 471 -12.58 -10.21 6.77
C TYR A 471 -13.48 -11.34 7.26
N THR A 472 -13.39 -11.75 8.53
CA THR A 472 -14.23 -12.81 9.11
C THR A 472 -14.96 -12.36 10.36
N ARG A 473 -16.02 -13.10 10.71
CA ARG A 473 -16.72 -13.04 12.00
C ARG A 473 -16.73 -14.42 12.63
N LYS A 474 -16.69 -14.47 13.96
CA LYS A 474 -16.65 -15.72 14.71
C LYS A 474 -18.07 -16.11 15.16
N LYS A 475 -18.34 -17.42 15.11
CA LYS A 475 -19.51 -18.02 15.74
C LYS A 475 -19.00 -19.02 16.78
N VAL A 476 -19.37 -18.83 18.03
CA VAL A 476 -19.06 -19.77 19.11
C VAL A 476 -20.24 -20.74 19.26
N VAL A 477 -19.95 -22.01 19.27
CA VAL A 477 -20.91 -23.08 19.52
C VAL A 477 -20.51 -23.78 20.81
N THR A 478 -21.42 -23.79 21.78
CA THR A 478 -21.29 -24.58 23.01
C THR A 478 -22.31 -25.70 22.91
N ALA A 479 -21.86 -26.93 22.99
CA ALA A 479 -22.69 -28.11 22.86
C ALA A 479 -22.60 -28.99 24.11
N ARG A 480 -23.73 -29.49 24.58
CA ARG A 480 -23.80 -30.52 25.63
C ARG A 480 -24.26 -31.83 25.03
N TYR A 481 -23.52 -32.86 25.27
CA TYR A 481 -23.82 -34.23 24.87
C TYR A 481 -24.04 -35.06 26.14
N PRO A 482 -25.29 -35.21 26.63
CA PRO A 482 -25.56 -36.07 27.78
C PRO A 482 -25.00 -37.47 27.54
N ALA A 483 -24.41 -38.07 28.56
CA ALA A 483 -23.86 -39.40 28.45
C ALA A 483 -24.91 -40.37 27.88
N PRO A 484 -24.60 -41.12 26.81
CA PRO A 484 -25.55 -42.06 26.26
C PRO A 484 -25.78 -43.19 27.28
N ASP A 485 -27.05 -43.58 27.38
CA ASP A 485 -27.42 -44.78 28.12
C ASP A 485 -27.13 -46.00 27.23
N PHE A 486 -25.96 -46.63 27.39
CA PHE A 486 -25.53 -47.81 26.67
C PHE A 486 -25.99 -49.11 27.36
N ASN A 487 -27.03 -49.10 28.19
CA ASN A 487 -27.56 -50.31 28.81
C ASN A 487 -28.37 -51.18 27.86
#